data_05ebe5fbd89f02060c22315aab013bff
#
_entry.id   05ebe5fbd89f02060c22315aab013bff
#
_cell.length_a   1.000
_cell.length_b   1.000
_cell.length_c   1.000
_cell.angle_alpha   90.00
_cell.angle_beta   90.00
_cell.angle_gamma   90.00
#
_symmetry.space_group_name_H-M   'P 1'
#
loop_
_entity.id
_entity.type
_entity.pdbx_description
1 polymer ?
#
loop_
_entity_poly.entity_id
_entity_poly.type
_entity_poly.pdbx_seq_one_letter_code
_entity_poly.pdbx_strand_id
1 'polypeptide(L)'
;MQPEERRRWLQQVLQVALASPHRGWSLLLDVPGLPGANVELSRPAEGLRLVVGQGWRNEARRPVHQSAVGWLTQNGFEGGGRKGNYRTWKVPMDLAQLAELMDEAIAHGFAPPQGYDAQLRTSVPELIDQSKAAWRDYQSRKEDVPIKSWH
;
A
#
# COMPACT_ATOMS: atom_id res chain seq x y z
N MET A 1 -7.17 4.61 12.61
CA MET A 1 -5.85 4.07 12.97
C MET A 1 -4.85 5.20 13.04
N GLN A 2 -4.12 5.32 14.12
CA GLN A 2 -3.11 6.37 14.26
C GLN A 2 -1.93 6.13 13.32
N PRO A 3 -1.23 7.20 12.87
CA PRO A 3 -0.14 7.05 11.90
C PRO A 3 0.96 6.07 12.32
N GLU A 4 1.37 6.08 13.58
CA GLU A 4 2.41 5.18 14.09
C GLU A 4 1.96 3.72 14.05
N GLU A 5 0.71 3.46 14.43
CA GLU A 5 0.10 2.13 14.37
C GLU A 5 -0.02 1.64 12.93
N ARG A 6 -0.44 2.52 12.02
CA ARG A 6 -0.56 2.20 10.60
C ARG A 6 0.79 1.86 9.98
N ARG A 7 1.84 2.62 10.28
CA ARG A 7 3.19 2.37 9.80
C ARG A 7 3.75 1.06 10.35
N ARG A 8 3.50 0.75 11.60
CA ARG A 8 3.93 -0.51 12.22
C ARG A 8 3.24 -1.71 11.57
N TRP A 9 1.93 -1.62 11.38
CA TRP A 9 1.17 -2.64 10.67
C TRP A 9 1.68 -2.84 9.24
N LEU A 10 1.89 -1.74 8.51
CA LEU A 10 2.39 -1.78 7.14
C LEU A 10 3.78 -2.39 7.08
N GLN A 11 4.65 -2.12 8.04
CA GLN A 11 5.97 -2.74 8.12
C GLN A 11 5.87 -4.25 8.26
N GLN A 12 4.94 -4.75 9.07
CA GLN A 12 4.71 -6.19 9.20
C GLN A 12 4.22 -6.81 7.88
N VAL A 13 3.30 -6.13 7.20
CA VAL A 13 2.81 -6.55 5.87
C VAL A 13 3.95 -6.62 4.87
N LEU A 14 4.77 -5.59 4.80
CA LEU A 14 5.91 -5.53 3.90
C LEU A 14 6.95 -6.61 4.18
N GLN A 15 7.16 -6.94 5.45
CA GLN A 15 8.08 -8.01 5.83
C GLN A 15 7.64 -9.34 5.21
N VAL A 16 6.36 -9.66 5.28
CA VAL A 16 5.82 -10.89 4.67
C VAL A 16 5.92 -10.83 3.14
N ALA A 17 5.53 -9.71 2.54
CA ALA A 17 5.53 -9.54 1.09
C ALA A 17 6.93 -9.66 0.49
N LEU A 18 7.90 -8.99 1.08
CA LEU A 18 9.27 -8.98 0.55
C LEU A 18 10.02 -10.28 0.83
N ALA A 19 9.60 -11.04 1.83
CA ALA A 19 10.14 -12.37 2.11
C ALA A 19 9.56 -13.46 1.19
N SER A 20 8.46 -13.16 0.48
CA SER A 20 7.85 -14.11 -0.45
C SER A 20 8.80 -14.46 -1.59
N PRO A 21 8.96 -15.76 -1.95
CA PRO A 21 9.74 -16.15 -3.10
C PRO A 21 9.05 -15.86 -4.43
N HIS A 22 7.76 -15.55 -4.40
CA HIS A 22 6.99 -15.25 -5.60
C HIS A 22 7.29 -13.84 -6.11
N ARG A 23 7.19 -13.66 -7.42
CA ARG A 23 7.32 -12.37 -8.09
C ARG A 23 6.04 -12.09 -8.87
N GLY A 24 5.90 -10.87 -9.35
CA GLY A 24 4.72 -10.46 -10.09
C GLY A 24 3.51 -10.16 -9.21
N TRP A 25 3.69 -10.11 -7.89
CA TRP A 25 2.63 -9.72 -6.98
C TRP A 25 2.47 -8.20 -6.92
N SER A 26 1.30 -7.77 -6.50
CA SER A 26 1.02 -6.39 -6.17
C SER A 26 0.42 -6.26 -4.78
N LEU A 27 0.61 -5.09 -4.18
CA LEU A 27 0.11 -4.74 -2.87
C LEU A 27 -0.42 -3.31 -2.95
N LEU A 28 -1.73 -3.17 -2.87
CA LEU A 28 -2.41 -1.89 -2.97
C LEU A 28 -2.88 -1.44 -1.59
N LEU A 29 -2.45 -0.26 -1.18
CA LEU A 29 -2.89 0.38 0.06
C LEU A 29 -3.90 1.47 -0.29
N ASP A 30 -5.13 1.29 0.16
CA ASP A 30 -6.26 2.18 -0.12
C ASP A 30 -6.68 2.98 1.09
N VAL A 31 -7.27 4.15 0.83
CA VAL A 31 -7.97 4.94 1.84
C VAL A 31 -9.47 4.75 1.67
N PRO A 32 -10.16 4.13 2.65
CA PRO A 32 -11.61 4.00 2.59
C PRO A 32 -12.31 5.35 2.49
N GLY A 33 -13.29 5.44 1.60
CA GLY A 33 -14.05 6.67 1.40
C GLY A 33 -13.40 7.69 0.47
N LEU A 34 -12.17 7.44 0.02
CA LEU A 34 -11.50 8.28 -0.97
C LEU A 34 -11.10 7.43 -2.19
N PRO A 35 -12.02 7.18 -3.12
CA PRO A 35 -11.71 6.36 -4.29
C PRO A 35 -10.50 6.91 -5.08
N GLY A 36 -9.56 6.03 -5.39
CA GLY A 36 -8.35 6.39 -6.11
C GLY A 36 -7.21 6.96 -5.25
N ALA A 37 -7.45 7.23 -3.96
CA ALA A 37 -6.40 7.61 -3.02
C ALA A 37 -5.66 6.34 -2.58
N ASN A 38 -4.64 5.97 -3.31
CA ASN A 38 -3.93 4.72 -3.08
C ASN A 38 -2.46 4.79 -3.49
N VAL A 39 -1.70 3.84 -2.97
CA VAL A 39 -0.35 3.53 -3.45
C VAL A 39 -0.27 2.04 -3.73
N GLU A 40 0.41 1.68 -4.79
CA GLU A 40 0.60 0.28 -5.19
C GLU A 40 2.08 -0.06 -5.23
N LEU A 41 2.48 -1.02 -4.41
CA LEU A 41 3.79 -1.63 -4.47
C LEU A 41 3.70 -2.91 -5.29
N SER A 42 4.55 -3.05 -6.28
CA SER A 42 4.63 -4.25 -7.10
C SER A 42 6.05 -4.79 -7.15
N ARG A 43 6.15 -6.10 -7.33
CA ARG A 43 7.44 -6.78 -7.47
C ARG A 43 7.51 -7.40 -8.86
N PRO A 44 7.96 -6.62 -9.88
CA PRO A 44 8.18 -7.17 -11.22
C PRO A 44 9.31 -8.20 -11.23
N ALA A 45 9.69 -8.71 -12.40
CA ALA A 45 10.80 -9.65 -12.54
C ALA A 45 12.08 -9.16 -11.88
N GLU A 46 12.31 -7.85 -11.89
CA GLU A 46 13.45 -7.21 -11.24
C GLU A 46 13.01 -6.04 -10.37
N GLY A 47 13.51 -5.98 -9.14
CA GLY A 47 13.34 -4.86 -8.23
C GLY A 47 11.96 -4.69 -7.64
N LEU A 48 11.65 -3.46 -7.26
CA LEU A 48 10.37 -3.03 -6.71
C LEU A 48 9.90 -1.76 -7.42
N ARG A 49 8.60 -1.58 -7.48
CA ARG A 49 7.99 -0.37 -8.04
C ARG A 49 6.85 0.10 -7.16
N LEU A 50 6.85 1.39 -6.82
CA LEU A 50 5.78 2.04 -6.08
C LEU A 50 5.11 3.07 -6.99
N VAL A 51 3.79 3.00 -7.13
CA VAL A 51 2.99 3.93 -7.92
C VAL A 51 2.00 4.62 -7.01
N VAL A 52 1.86 5.94 -7.18
CA VAL A 52 0.97 6.78 -6.36
C VAL A 52 -0.18 7.28 -7.22
N GLY A 53 -1.41 7.01 -6.78
CA GLY A 53 -2.61 7.62 -7.37
C GLY A 53 -3.10 7.00 -8.66
N GLN A 54 -2.53 5.89 -9.08
CA GLN A 54 -3.07 5.16 -10.23
C GLN A 54 -3.96 4.02 -9.76
N GLY A 55 -5.25 4.22 -9.94
CA GLY A 55 -6.17 3.11 -9.83
C GLY A 55 -5.82 2.05 -10.86
N TRP A 56 -5.45 0.88 -10.39
CA TRP A 56 -5.24 -0.28 -11.22
C TRP A 56 -6.59 -0.91 -11.55
N ARG A 57 -6.75 -1.45 -12.74
CA ARG A 57 -7.92 -2.26 -13.12
C ARG A 57 -9.25 -1.51 -13.13
N ASN A 58 -9.31 -0.36 -13.80
CA ASN A 58 -10.54 0.41 -14.01
C ASN A 58 -11.11 1.10 -12.77
N GLU A 59 -10.38 1.19 -11.67
CA GLU A 59 -10.78 2.03 -10.55
C GLU A 59 -10.66 3.51 -10.91
N ALA A 60 -11.46 4.33 -10.23
CA ALA A 60 -11.41 5.77 -10.43
C ALA A 60 -10.01 6.29 -10.13
N ARG A 61 -9.44 7.03 -11.07
CA ARG A 61 -8.17 7.71 -10.86
C ARG A 61 -8.40 8.94 -10.03
N ARG A 62 -7.56 9.13 -9.03
CA ARG A 62 -7.54 10.38 -8.27
C ARG A 62 -6.18 11.04 -8.46
N PRO A 63 -6.12 12.22 -9.08
CA PRO A 63 -4.84 12.92 -9.23
C PRO A 63 -4.34 13.35 -7.85
N VAL A 64 -3.03 13.35 -7.67
CA VAL A 64 -2.41 13.90 -6.46
C VAL A 64 -2.62 15.40 -6.39
N HIS A 65 -2.64 15.95 -5.19
CA HIS A 65 -2.67 17.41 -5.01
C HIS A 65 -1.45 18.04 -5.68
N GLN A 66 -1.64 19.17 -6.31
CA GLN A 66 -0.55 19.88 -6.98
C GLN A 66 0.59 20.23 -6.03
N SER A 67 0.27 20.52 -4.78
CA SER A 67 1.27 20.78 -3.74
C SER A 67 2.15 19.58 -3.42
N ALA A 68 1.73 18.35 -3.79
CA ALA A 68 2.49 17.14 -3.54
C ALA A 68 3.57 16.88 -4.59
N VAL A 69 3.53 17.56 -5.73
CA VAL A 69 4.46 17.30 -6.84
C VAL A 69 5.91 17.52 -6.42
N GLY A 70 6.18 18.60 -5.68
CA GLY A 70 7.51 18.88 -5.16
C GLY A 70 8.00 17.80 -4.20
N TRP A 71 7.14 17.37 -3.28
CA TRP A 71 7.45 16.30 -2.33
C TRP A 71 7.77 14.98 -3.07
N LEU A 72 6.94 14.61 -4.04
CA LEU A 72 7.14 13.41 -4.84
C LEU A 72 8.49 13.45 -5.56
N THR A 73 8.81 14.56 -6.22
CA THR A 73 10.08 14.73 -6.92
C THR A 73 11.27 14.61 -5.97
N GLN A 74 11.21 15.25 -4.81
CA GLN A 74 12.25 15.18 -3.80
C GLN A 74 12.46 13.77 -3.27
N ASN A 75 11.40 12.94 -3.28
CA ASN A 75 11.46 11.55 -2.83
C ASN A 75 11.69 10.55 -3.96
N GLY A 76 12.20 11.02 -5.11
CA GLY A 76 12.64 10.16 -6.20
C GLY A 76 11.52 9.62 -7.09
N PHE A 77 10.32 10.18 -7.01
CA PHE A 77 9.23 9.79 -7.90
C PHE A 77 9.37 10.49 -9.25
N GLU A 78 9.11 9.73 -10.28
CA GLU A 78 9.12 10.19 -11.67
C GLU A 78 7.70 10.12 -12.23
N GLY A 79 7.50 10.64 -13.43
CA GLY A 79 6.24 10.52 -14.16
C GLY A 79 5.34 11.71 -13.95
N GLY A 80 4.07 11.43 -13.80
CA GLY A 80 2.97 12.38 -13.88
C GLY A 80 2.13 12.08 -15.12
N GLY A 81 0.98 12.71 -15.23
CA GLY A 81 0.05 12.45 -16.32
C GLY A 81 -0.56 11.04 -16.25
N ARG A 82 -0.68 10.37 -17.40
CA ARG A 82 -1.41 9.10 -17.52
C ARG A 82 -0.75 7.93 -16.81
N LYS A 83 0.58 7.93 -16.67
CA LYS A 83 1.31 6.83 -16.02
C LYS A 83 1.39 6.97 -14.52
N GLY A 84 0.90 8.08 -13.96
CA GLY A 84 1.00 8.38 -12.54
C GLY A 84 2.42 8.67 -12.10
N ASN A 85 2.59 8.83 -10.80
CA ASN A 85 3.89 9.08 -10.19
C ASN A 85 4.44 7.75 -9.69
N TYR A 86 5.67 7.41 -10.07
CA TYR A 86 6.25 6.13 -9.72
C TYR A 86 7.72 6.25 -9.32
N ARG A 87 8.16 5.32 -8.49
CA ARG A 87 9.56 5.15 -8.13
C ARG A 87 9.92 3.67 -8.21
N THR A 88 11.11 3.37 -8.73
CA THR A 88 11.61 2.00 -8.87
C THR A 88 12.91 1.82 -8.09
N TRP A 89 13.11 0.62 -7.55
CA TRP A 89 14.34 0.24 -6.85
C TRP A 89 14.85 -1.08 -7.39
N LYS A 90 16.16 -1.20 -7.54
CA LYS A 90 16.80 -2.49 -7.82
C LYS A 90 16.99 -3.31 -6.55
N VAL A 91 17.29 -2.64 -5.44
CA VAL A 91 17.48 -3.24 -4.13
C VAL A 91 16.43 -2.66 -3.20
N PRO A 92 15.69 -3.50 -2.42
CA PRO A 92 14.69 -3.00 -1.49
C PRO A 92 15.32 -2.06 -0.46
N MET A 93 14.62 -0.96 -0.18
CA MET A 93 14.99 -0.10 0.93
C MET A 93 14.58 -0.76 2.27
N ASP A 94 15.06 -0.20 3.36
CA ASP A 94 14.68 -0.64 4.71
C ASP A 94 13.16 -0.66 4.87
N LEU A 95 12.62 -1.69 5.56
CA LEU A 95 11.18 -1.88 5.73
C LEU A 95 10.51 -0.70 6.42
N ALA A 96 11.15 -0.14 7.44
CA ALA A 96 10.59 1.00 8.16
C ALA A 96 10.53 2.23 7.26
N GLN A 97 11.56 2.46 6.46
CA GLN A 97 11.61 3.56 5.49
C GLN A 97 10.58 3.38 4.39
N LEU A 98 10.40 2.16 3.90
CA LEU A 98 9.40 1.88 2.86
C LEU A 98 7.98 2.08 3.38
N ALA A 99 7.68 1.61 4.59
CA ALA A 99 6.38 1.82 5.23
C ALA A 99 6.09 3.30 5.42
N GLU A 100 7.08 4.06 5.89
CA GLU A 100 6.97 5.50 6.05
C GLU A 100 6.74 6.20 4.71
N LEU A 101 7.47 5.82 3.68
CA LEU A 101 7.32 6.40 2.34
C LEU A 101 5.92 6.17 1.78
N MET A 102 5.38 4.97 1.93
CA MET A 102 4.04 4.64 1.45
C MET A 102 2.97 5.44 2.20
N ASP A 103 3.08 5.54 3.51
CA ASP A 103 2.15 6.31 4.34
C ASP A 103 2.23 7.82 4.02
N GLU A 104 3.42 8.36 3.89
CA GLU A 104 3.62 9.77 3.54
C GLU A 104 3.16 10.08 2.12
N ALA A 105 3.33 9.16 1.18
CA ALA A 105 2.85 9.35 -0.18
C ALA A 105 1.31 9.52 -0.22
N ILE A 106 0.60 8.77 0.59
CA ILE A 106 -0.85 8.94 0.74
C ILE A 106 -1.17 10.27 1.42
N ALA A 107 -0.48 10.58 2.51
CA ALA A 107 -0.72 11.81 3.26
C ALA A 107 -0.50 13.07 2.41
N HIS A 108 0.62 13.14 1.70
CA HIS A 108 0.93 14.28 0.83
C HIS A 108 0.10 14.30 -0.45
N GLY A 109 -0.13 13.13 -1.04
CA GLY A 109 -0.83 13.03 -2.32
C GLY A 109 -2.32 13.33 -2.22
N PHE A 110 -2.98 12.93 -1.14
CA PHE A 110 -4.43 12.92 -1.05
C PHE A 110 -5.01 13.57 0.20
N ALA A 111 -4.19 13.93 1.15
CA ALA A 111 -4.58 14.59 2.42
C ALA A 111 -5.79 13.90 3.08
N PRO A 112 -5.76 12.60 3.35
CA PRO A 112 -6.88 11.91 4.00
C PRO A 112 -7.02 12.35 5.47
N PRO A 113 -8.14 12.02 6.14
CA PRO A 113 -8.24 12.22 7.58
C PRO A 113 -7.07 11.53 8.30
N GLN A 114 -6.48 12.19 9.28
CA GLN A 114 -5.24 11.72 9.93
C GLN A 114 -5.36 10.31 10.51
N GLY A 115 -6.50 9.97 11.07
CA GLY A 115 -6.76 8.66 11.67
C GLY A 115 -7.42 7.65 10.74
N TYR A 116 -7.27 7.78 9.43
CA TYR A 116 -7.92 6.86 8.50
C TYR A 116 -7.46 5.41 8.71
N ASP A 117 -8.36 4.47 8.47
CA ASP A 117 -8.05 3.06 8.45
C ASP A 117 -7.66 2.64 7.04
N ALA A 118 -6.44 2.16 6.89
CA ALA A 118 -5.98 1.68 5.59
C ALA A 118 -6.61 0.34 5.27
N GLN A 119 -6.95 0.15 3.99
CA GLN A 119 -7.35 -1.14 3.45
C GLN A 119 -6.25 -1.67 2.56
N LEU A 120 -6.05 -2.98 2.61
CA LEU A 120 -5.04 -3.64 1.81
C LEU A 120 -5.69 -4.59 0.81
N ARG A 121 -5.26 -4.48 -0.45
CA ARG A 121 -5.56 -5.47 -1.49
C ARG A 121 -4.24 -6.03 -1.99
N THR A 122 -4.12 -7.34 -2.06
CA THR A 122 -2.85 -7.93 -2.44
C THR A 122 -3.02 -9.27 -3.15
N SER A 123 -2.08 -9.57 -4.04
CA SER A 123 -1.92 -10.88 -4.65
C SER A 123 -0.75 -11.68 -4.06
N VAL A 124 -0.12 -11.19 -2.98
CA VAL A 124 0.94 -11.92 -2.28
C VAL A 124 0.33 -13.18 -1.63
N PRO A 125 0.73 -14.41 -2.04
CA PRO A 125 0.08 -15.62 -1.56
C PRO A 125 0.11 -15.80 -0.05
N GLU A 126 1.23 -15.48 0.58
CA GLU A 126 1.42 -15.62 2.03
C GLU A 126 0.49 -14.70 2.82
N LEU A 127 0.24 -13.49 2.32
CA LEU A 127 -0.70 -12.55 2.96
C LEU A 127 -2.15 -13.01 2.78
N ILE A 128 -2.50 -13.56 1.62
CA ILE A 128 -3.82 -14.12 1.38
C ILE A 128 -4.09 -15.28 2.33
N ASP A 129 -3.11 -16.17 2.50
CA ASP A 129 -3.22 -17.32 3.38
C ASP A 129 -3.38 -16.92 4.85
N GLN A 130 -2.65 -15.91 5.31
CA GLN A 130 -2.80 -15.35 6.66
C GLN A 130 -4.21 -14.79 6.88
N SER A 131 -4.75 -14.08 5.90
CA SER A 131 -6.12 -13.54 5.98
C SER A 131 -7.16 -14.64 6.09
N LYS A 132 -7.04 -15.70 5.30
CA LYS A 132 -7.94 -16.86 5.37
C LYS A 132 -7.86 -17.58 6.72
N ALA A 133 -6.67 -17.75 7.26
CA ALA A 133 -6.47 -18.35 8.57
C ALA A 133 -7.12 -17.52 9.67
N ALA A 134 -6.95 -16.21 9.63
CA ALA A 134 -7.57 -15.29 10.58
C ALA A 134 -9.09 -15.34 10.52
N TRP A 135 -9.67 -15.42 9.32
CA TRP A 135 -11.12 -15.55 9.12
C TRP A 135 -11.67 -16.84 9.67
N ARG A 136 -10.98 -17.97 9.45
CA ARG A 136 -11.39 -19.28 10.00
C ARG A 136 -11.37 -19.26 11.52
N ASP A 137 -10.34 -18.70 12.10
CA ASP A 137 -10.20 -18.57 13.55
C ASP A 137 -11.32 -17.71 14.14
N TYR A 138 -11.63 -16.58 13.52
CA TYR A 138 -12.77 -15.73 13.88
C TYR A 138 -14.09 -16.51 13.86
N GLN A 139 -14.34 -17.23 12.76
CA GLN A 139 -15.58 -18.01 12.61
C GLN A 139 -15.70 -19.11 13.68
N SER A 140 -14.59 -19.77 14.02
CA SER A 140 -14.60 -20.85 15.02
C SER A 140 -14.87 -20.34 16.43
N ARG A 141 -14.41 -19.14 16.76
CA ARG A 141 -14.57 -18.55 18.10
C ARG A 141 -15.88 -17.81 18.28
N LYS A 142 -16.54 -17.42 17.19
CA LYS A 142 -17.72 -16.53 17.22
C LYS A 142 -17.50 -15.25 18.01
N GLU A 143 -16.28 -14.79 18.05
CA GLU A 143 -15.89 -13.54 18.69
C GLU A 143 -15.85 -12.42 17.67
N ASP A 144 -16.14 -11.21 18.12
CA ASP A 144 -16.09 -10.01 17.28
C ASP A 144 -14.64 -9.51 17.16
N VAL A 145 -13.82 -10.27 16.43
CA VAL A 145 -12.44 -9.92 16.19
C VAL A 145 -12.37 -9.02 14.97
N PRO A 146 -11.83 -7.79 15.08
CA PRO A 146 -11.66 -6.93 13.92
C PRO A 146 -10.66 -7.55 12.95
N ILE A 147 -11.16 -8.01 11.82
CA ILE A 147 -10.34 -8.54 10.73
C ILE A 147 -10.11 -7.41 9.75
N LYS A 148 -8.82 -7.06 9.56
CA LYS A 148 -8.46 -6.10 8.51
C LYS A 148 -8.71 -6.76 7.16
N SER A 149 -9.41 -6.05 6.27
CA SER A 149 -9.78 -6.58 4.96
C SER A 149 -8.55 -6.88 4.12
N TRP A 150 -8.38 -8.14 3.76
CA TRP A 150 -7.41 -8.60 2.79
C TRP A 150 -8.15 -8.93 1.50
N HIS A 151 -7.67 -8.44 0.38
CA HIS A 151 -8.26 -8.73 -0.92
C HIS A 151 -7.21 -9.13 -1.94
#